data_f7fec5a6ac2d6934970cb6a0c9304645
#
_entry.id   f7fec5a6ac2d6934970cb6a0c9304645
#
_cell.length_a   1.000
_cell.length_b   1.000
_cell.length_c   1.000
_cell.angle_alpha   90.00
_cell.angle_beta   90.00
_cell.angle_gamma   90.00
#
_symmetry.space_group_name_H-M   'P 1'
#
loop_
_entity.id
_entity.type
_entity.pdbx_description
1 polymer ?
#
loop_
_entity_poly.entity_id
_entity_poly.type
_entity_poly.pdbx_seq_one_letter_code
_entity_poly.pdbx_strand_id
1 'polypeptide(L)'
;IPVLVSTGQQQLAAIARAMACDPPLLVADEPTGNLDTRSADKIIQLFEGFVAQGKTIVMVTHDPSLTSRTHRNIIISDGELINEIISRSLPQLRHRHMLEFTKIVEEHIYQPHETIISRDGNVDYFFMIRKGEVDVVLLDNQKNENVISRLQAGEFFGEIELLRGGKSIANVRAGDQPVEVLALPRADFIRVINESPITAEAIGKIVQTRLDERQISD
;
A
#
# COMPACT_ATOMS: atom_id res chain seq x y z
N ILE A 1 7.13 -23.45 36.78
CA ILE A 1 7.33 -23.53 35.31
C ILE A 1 8.52 -24.44 35.11
N PRO A 2 8.42 -25.51 34.30
CA PRO A 2 9.55 -26.40 34.07
C PRO A 2 10.69 -25.62 33.39
N VAL A 3 11.85 -25.57 34.02
CA VAL A 3 13.09 -24.94 33.55
C VAL A 3 13.65 -25.59 32.27
N LEU A 4 13.02 -26.68 31.79
CA LEU A 4 13.47 -27.52 30.69
C LEU A 4 12.65 -27.38 29.39
N VAL A 5 11.80 -26.34 29.26
CA VAL A 5 10.96 -26.14 28.08
C VAL A 5 11.56 -25.06 27.20
N SER A 6 11.70 -25.30 25.88
CA SER A 6 12.22 -24.30 24.95
C SER A 6 11.32 -23.06 24.87
N THR A 7 11.88 -21.91 24.46
CA THR A 7 11.14 -20.65 24.30
C THR A 7 9.91 -20.84 23.39
N GLY A 8 10.06 -21.58 22.28
CA GLY A 8 8.94 -21.89 21.38
C GLY A 8 7.85 -22.74 22.04
N GLN A 9 8.21 -23.70 22.91
CA GLN A 9 7.23 -24.49 23.66
C GLN A 9 6.51 -23.66 24.73
N GLN A 10 7.21 -22.71 25.37
CA GLN A 10 6.60 -21.77 26.31
C GLN A 10 5.58 -20.88 25.60
N GLN A 11 5.91 -20.40 24.38
CA GLN A 11 5.01 -19.60 23.56
C GLN A 11 3.76 -20.38 23.15
N LEU A 12 3.92 -21.65 22.70
CA LEU A 12 2.79 -22.52 22.38
C LEU A 12 1.88 -22.77 23.59
N ALA A 13 2.46 -22.95 24.78
CA ALA A 13 1.68 -23.11 26.03
C ALA A 13 0.91 -21.83 26.39
N ALA A 14 1.51 -20.65 26.17
CA ALA A 14 0.83 -19.36 26.38
C ALA A 14 -0.35 -19.17 25.41
N ILE A 15 -0.15 -19.52 24.12
CA ILE A 15 -1.22 -19.49 23.10
C ILE A 15 -2.33 -20.48 23.46
N ALA A 16 -1.99 -21.71 23.83
CA ALA A 16 -2.98 -22.72 24.22
C ALA A 16 -3.81 -22.26 25.44
N ARG A 17 -3.17 -21.60 26.41
CA ARG A 17 -3.87 -21.02 27.54
C ARG A 17 -4.82 -19.88 27.12
N ALA A 18 -4.39 -18.99 26.23
CA ALA A 18 -5.22 -17.90 25.71
C ALA A 18 -6.44 -18.44 24.92
N MET A 19 -6.27 -19.57 24.23
CA MET A 19 -7.30 -20.22 23.43
C MET A 19 -8.24 -21.14 24.22
N ALA A 20 -7.95 -21.40 25.49
CA ALA A 20 -8.72 -22.38 26.30
C ALA A 20 -10.21 -22.05 26.44
N CYS A 21 -10.58 -20.75 26.38
CA CYS A 21 -11.97 -20.28 26.40
C CYS A 21 -12.55 -19.98 25.02
N ASP A 22 -11.89 -20.43 23.97
CA ASP A 22 -12.28 -20.24 22.57
C ASP A 22 -12.66 -18.79 22.19
N PRO A 23 -11.79 -17.79 22.45
CA PRO A 23 -12.11 -16.39 22.21
C PRO A 23 -12.24 -16.09 20.72
N PRO A 24 -13.13 -15.14 20.31
CA PRO A 24 -13.24 -14.71 18.92
C PRO A 24 -12.09 -13.79 18.49
N LEU A 25 -11.39 -13.15 19.43
CA LEU A 25 -10.27 -12.23 19.23
C LEU A 25 -9.08 -12.64 20.08
N LEU A 26 -7.92 -12.75 19.48
CA LEU A 26 -6.63 -12.94 20.13
C LEU A 26 -5.73 -11.71 19.84
N VAL A 27 -5.13 -11.17 20.90
CA VAL A 27 -4.11 -10.12 20.80
C VAL A 27 -2.75 -10.72 21.16
N ALA A 28 -1.78 -10.56 20.29
CA ALA A 28 -0.43 -11.08 20.47
C ALA A 28 0.59 -9.94 20.33
N ASP A 29 1.42 -9.77 21.35
CA ASP A 29 2.50 -8.79 21.37
C ASP A 29 3.83 -9.53 21.18
N GLU A 30 4.55 -9.18 20.08
CA GLU A 30 5.81 -9.80 19.67
C GLU A 30 5.83 -11.34 19.77
N PRO A 31 4.84 -12.06 19.19
CA PRO A 31 4.69 -13.48 19.44
C PRO A 31 5.84 -14.35 18.91
N THR A 32 6.70 -13.78 18.05
CA THR A 32 7.84 -14.47 17.40
C THR A 32 9.20 -13.87 17.74
N GLY A 33 9.25 -12.75 18.47
CA GLY A 33 10.45 -11.93 18.66
C GLY A 33 11.67 -12.63 19.28
N ASN A 34 11.45 -13.70 20.06
CA ASN A 34 12.53 -14.42 20.73
C ASN A 34 12.67 -15.88 20.23
N LEU A 35 12.19 -16.17 19.01
CA LEU A 35 12.18 -17.50 18.43
C LEU A 35 13.15 -17.63 17.27
N ASP A 36 13.68 -18.83 17.06
CA ASP A 36 14.31 -19.16 15.78
C ASP A 36 13.28 -19.16 14.64
N THR A 37 13.75 -18.99 13.41
CA THR A 37 12.89 -18.86 12.21
C THR A 37 11.88 -20.02 12.07
N ARG A 38 12.29 -21.25 12.37
CA ARG A 38 11.42 -22.42 12.26
C ARG A 38 10.33 -22.44 13.33
N SER A 39 10.66 -22.01 14.54
CA SER A 39 9.68 -21.90 15.63
C SER A 39 8.73 -20.73 15.41
N ALA A 40 9.23 -19.60 14.92
CA ALA A 40 8.43 -18.43 14.52
C ALA A 40 7.41 -18.81 13.44
N ASP A 41 7.84 -19.50 12.38
CA ASP A 41 6.95 -19.92 11.29
C ASP A 41 5.81 -20.82 11.78
N LYS A 42 6.09 -21.74 12.71
CA LYS A 42 5.04 -22.61 13.32
C LYS A 42 3.97 -21.79 14.07
N ILE A 43 4.39 -20.73 14.79
CA ILE A 43 3.45 -19.84 15.51
C ILE A 43 2.56 -19.11 14.50
N ILE A 44 3.14 -18.60 13.42
CA ILE A 44 2.37 -17.88 12.40
C ILE A 44 1.41 -18.82 11.67
N GLN A 45 1.84 -20.03 11.30
CA GLN A 45 0.94 -21.07 10.72
C GLN A 45 -0.21 -21.41 11.67
N LEU A 46 0.04 -21.47 12.98
CA LEU A 46 -1.01 -21.70 13.97
C LEU A 46 -2.04 -20.56 13.97
N PHE A 47 -1.56 -19.30 13.90
CA PHE A 47 -2.43 -18.12 13.80
C PHE A 47 -3.24 -18.11 12.50
N GLU A 48 -2.63 -18.43 11.37
CA GLU A 48 -3.34 -18.61 10.09
C GLU A 48 -4.44 -19.68 10.19
N GLY A 49 -4.17 -20.78 10.90
CA GLY A 49 -5.17 -21.81 11.17
C GLY A 49 -6.35 -21.30 12.01
N PHE A 50 -6.12 -20.44 12.99
CA PHE A 50 -7.19 -19.83 13.78
C PHE A 50 -8.01 -18.83 12.96
N VAL A 51 -7.35 -18.04 12.10
CA VAL A 51 -8.04 -17.13 11.18
C VAL A 51 -8.92 -17.90 10.19
N ALA A 52 -8.44 -19.02 9.65
CA ALA A 52 -9.24 -19.91 8.80
C ALA A 52 -10.48 -20.48 9.50
N GLN A 53 -10.47 -20.57 10.84
CA GLN A 53 -11.62 -20.95 11.68
C GLN A 53 -12.54 -19.77 12.04
N GLY A 54 -12.31 -18.58 11.45
CA GLY A 54 -13.13 -17.38 11.66
C GLY A 54 -12.73 -16.51 12.86
N LYS A 55 -11.55 -16.75 13.46
CA LYS A 55 -11.06 -15.90 14.56
C LYS A 55 -10.35 -14.66 14.03
N THR A 56 -10.35 -13.61 14.82
CA THR A 56 -9.58 -12.38 14.55
C THR A 56 -8.28 -12.40 15.36
N ILE A 57 -7.15 -12.13 14.72
CA ILE A 57 -5.86 -11.99 15.39
C ILE A 57 -5.32 -10.58 15.15
N VAL A 58 -5.03 -9.88 16.24
CA VAL A 58 -4.29 -8.61 16.22
C VAL A 58 -2.89 -8.89 16.74
N MET A 59 -1.90 -8.69 15.90
CA MET A 59 -0.50 -8.95 16.24
C MET A 59 0.30 -7.64 16.18
N VAL A 60 1.05 -7.35 17.23
CA VAL A 60 2.06 -6.29 17.23
C VAL A 60 3.41 -6.93 16.97
N THR A 61 4.14 -6.43 15.99
CA THR A 61 5.48 -6.93 15.65
C THR A 61 6.31 -5.86 14.94
N HIS A 62 7.63 -5.97 15.07
CA HIS A 62 8.60 -5.19 14.30
C HIS A 62 9.19 -5.98 13.12
N ASP A 63 8.72 -7.20 12.86
CA ASP A 63 9.20 -8.04 11.76
C ASP A 63 8.43 -7.73 10.45
N PRO A 64 9.07 -7.04 9.47
CA PRO A 64 8.42 -6.68 8.21
C PRO A 64 8.12 -7.90 7.33
N SER A 65 8.76 -9.06 7.56
CA SER A 65 8.51 -10.27 6.77
C SER A 65 7.09 -10.81 6.96
N LEU A 66 6.43 -10.46 8.07
CA LEU A 66 5.06 -10.88 8.37
C LEU A 66 4.00 -10.07 7.63
N THR A 67 4.36 -8.94 7.03
CA THR A 67 3.44 -8.06 6.28
C THR A 67 2.69 -8.79 5.17
N SER A 68 3.37 -9.68 4.44
CA SER A 68 2.76 -10.47 3.35
C SER A 68 1.85 -11.61 3.83
N ARG A 69 1.89 -11.93 5.13
CA ARG A 69 1.12 -13.03 5.75
C ARG A 69 -0.13 -12.53 6.49
N THR A 70 -0.38 -11.23 6.48
CA THR A 70 -1.52 -10.60 7.15
C THR A 70 -2.51 -10.03 6.15
N HIS A 71 -3.80 -10.00 6.50
CA HIS A 71 -4.84 -9.42 5.65
C HIS A 71 -4.80 -7.89 5.65
N ARG A 72 -4.31 -7.31 6.74
CA ARG A 72 -4.23 -5.86 6.94
C ARG A 72 -3.04 -5.49 7.79
N ASN A 73 -2.32 -4.45 7.37
CA ASN A 73 -1.17 -3.90 8.08
C ASN A 73 -1.47 -2.48 8.53
N ILE A 74 -1.24 -2.22 9.81
CA ILE A 74 -1.38 -0.89 10.40
C ILE A 74 0.00 -0.48 10.90
N ILE A 75 0.51 0.63 10.40
CA ILE A 75 1.80 1.17 10.81
C ILE A 75 1.55 2.32 11.81
N ILE A 76 2.21 2.24 12.95
CA ILE A 76 2.21 3.30 13.97
C ILE A 76 3.62 3.89 14.02
N SER A 77 3.72 5.21 13.89
CA SER A 77 4.97 5.96 14.04
C SER A 77 4.72 7.14 14.99
N ASP A 78 5.58 7.29 15.97
CA ASP A 78 5.49 8.37 16.97
C ASP A 78 4.11 8.49 17.65
N GLY A 79 3.44 7.34 17.86
CA GLY A 79 2.10 7.27 18.47
C GLY A 79 0.95 7.62 17.54
N GLU A 80 1.20 7.90 16.27
CA GLU A 80 0.21 8.25 15.26
C GLU A 80 0.08 7.14 14.19
N LEU A 81 -1.13 6.96 13.68
CA LEU A 81 -1.42 5.99 12.61
C LEU A 81 -1.00 6.54 11.26
N ILE A 82 -0.23 5.75 10.51
CA ILE A 82 0.04 6.01 9.09
C ILE A 82 -1.15 5.55 8.26
N ASN A 83 -1.54 6.34 7.27
CA ASN A 83 -2.57 5.96 6.34
C ASN A 83 -2.15 4.70 5.55
N GLU A 84 -3.02 3.69 5.58
CA GLU A 84 -2.76 2.37 5.00
C GLU A 84 -2.50 2.44 3.48
N ILE A 85 -3.17 3.36 2.78
CA ILE A 85 -2.99 3.52 1.33
C ILE A 85 -1.62 4.08 1.02
N ILE A 86 -1.12 5.05 1.81
CA ILE A 86 0.23 5.61 1.64
C ILE A 86 1.28 4.52 1.83
N SER A 87 1.18 3.72 2.88
CA SER A 87 2.14 2.65 3.14
C SER A 87 2.10 1.55 2.07
N ARG A 88 0.93 1.27 1.51
CA ARG A 88 0.73 0.30 0.43
C ARG A 88 1.25 0.81 -0.92
N SER A 89 0.95 2.05 -1.26
CA SER A 89 1.36 2.66 -2.54
C SER A 89 2.85 3.01 -2.59
N LEU A 90 3.43 3.38 -1.44
CA LEU A 90 4.81 3.84 -1.31
C LEU A 90 5.58 3.06 -0.22
N PRO A 91 5.74 1.72 -0.33
CA PRO A 91 6.31 0.89 0.73
C PRO A 91 7.79 1.20 1.03
N GLN A 92 8.50 1.86 0.12
CA GLN A 92 9.89 2.26 0.29
C GLN A 92 10.06 3.61 1.00
N LEU A 93 8.94 4.30 1.28
CA LEU A 93 8.97 5.59 1.94
C LEU A 93 9.28 5.41 3.44
N ARG A 94 10.09 6.30 4.01
CA ARG A 94 10.34 6.29 5.46
C ARG A 94 9.07 6.62 6.23
N HIS A 95 8.86 5.98 7.37
CA HIS A 95 7.65 6.15 8.21
C HIS A 95 7.36 7.63 8.55
N ARG A 96 8.39 8.43 8.86
CA ARG A 96 8.23 9.88 9.10
C ARG A 96 7.57 10.62 7.93
N HIS A 97 7.95 10.29 6.68
CA HIS A 97 7.37 10.90 5.49
C HIS A 97 5.97 10.34 5.20
N MET A 98 5.73 9.05 5.48
CA MET A 98 4.39 8.47 5.39
C MET A 98 3.43 9.16 6.37
N LEU A 99 3.89 9.45 7.60
CA LEU A 99 3.12 10.16 8.60
C LEU A 99 2.84 11.61 8.18
N GLU A 100 3.84 12.27 7.60
CA GLU A 100 3.70 13.61 7.04
C GLU A 100 2.65 13.61 5.92
N PHE A 101 2.74 12.70 4.96
CA PHE A 101 1.75 12.56 3.90
C PHE A 101 0.35 12.27 4.45
N THR A 102 0.23 11.44 5.49
CA THR A 102 -1.05 11.14 6.15
C THR A 102 -1.77 12.42 6.62
N LYS A 103 -1.02 13.46 7.00
CA LYS A 103 -1.57 14.73 7.48
C LYS A 103 -1.93 15.72 6.37
N ILE A 104 -1.41 15.51 5.16
CA ILE A 104 -1.50 16.49 4.06
C ILE A 104 -2.46 16.01 2.97
N VAL A 105 -2.57 14.68 2.75
CA VAL A 105 -3.40 14.15 1.65
C VAL A 105 -4.84 14.56 1.76
N GLU A 106 -5.43 14.86 0.61
CA GLU A 106 -6.84 15.17 0.43
C GLU A 106 -7.57 13.92 -0.09
N GLU A 107 -8.77 13.66 0.41
CA GLU A 107 -9.62 12.57 -0.09
C GLU A 107 -10.54 13.09 -1.20
N HIS A 108 -10.50 12.48 -2.39
CA HIS A 108 -11.37 12.80 -3.51
C HIS A 108 -12.13 11.56 -3.97
N ILE A 109 -13.38 11.78 -4.41
CA ILE A 109 -14.23 10.73 -4.96
C ILE A 109 -14.65 11.18 -6.36
N TYR A 110 -14.38 10.32 -7.35
CA TYR A 110 -14.77 10.53 -8.74
C TYR A 110 -15.87 9.55 -9.13
N GLN A 111 -16.86 10.04 -9.86
CA GLN A 111 -17.96 9.22 -10.36
C GLN A 111 -17.48 8.34 -11.53
N PRO A 112 -18.24 7.26 -11.89
CA PRO A 112 -17.89 6.43 -13.04
C PRO A 112 -17.62 7.28 -14.29
N HIS A 113 -16.52 6.99 -14.99
CA HIS A 113 -16.05 7.65 -16.21
C HIS A 113 -15.65 9.14 -16.06
N GLU A 114 -15.70 9.69 -14.85
CA GLU A 114 -15.26 11.06 -14.58
C GLU A 114 -13.74 11.20 -14.82
N THR A 115 -13.35 12.26 -15.54
CA THR A 115 -11.95 12.54 -15.85
C THR A 115 -11.24 13.14 -14.62
N ILE A 116 -10.14 12.52 -14.21
CA ILE A 116 -9.30 12.94 -13.10
C ILE A 116 -8.14 13.80 -13.60
N ILE A 117 -7.47 13.35 -14.68
CA ILE A 117 -6.42 14.10 -15.37
C ILE A 117 -6.80 14.17 -16.84
N SER A 118 -6.85 15.38 -17.38
CA SER A 118 -7.10 15.57 -18.82
C SER A 118 -5.80 15.60 -19.60
N ARG A 119 -5.79 15.03 -20.80
CA ARG A 119 -4.72 15.20 -21.77
C ARG A 119 -4.46 16.70 -22.00
N ASP A 120 -3.21 17.09 -22.16
CA ASP A 120 -2.73 18.46 -22.25
C ASP A 120 -3.00 19.33 -21.02
N GLY A 121 -3.55 18.76 -19.95
CA GLY A 121 -3.75 19.39 -18.65
C GLY A 121 -2.48 19.39 -17.80
N ASN A 122 -2.43 20.28 -16.81
CA ASN A 122 -1.43 20.23 -15.76
C ASN A 122 -1.78 19.15 -14.75
N VAL A 123 -0.76 18.55 -14.14
CA VAL A 123 -0.93 17.60 -13.04
C VAL A 123 -0.40 18.24 -11.77
N ASP A 124 -1.30 18.56 -10.86
CA ASP A 124 -0.98 19.28 -9.62
C ASP A 124 -0.93 18.35 -8.40
N TYR A 125 -1.33 17.12 -8.55
CA TYR A 125 -1.38 16.11 -7.49
C TYR A 125 -0.76 14.78 -7.92
N PHE A 126 -0.14 14.11 -6.96
CA PHE A 126 0.14 12.69 -7.01
C PHE A 126 -1.04 11.93 -6.40
N PHE A 127 -1.60 10.99 -7.12
CA PHE A 127 -2.81 10.28 -6.73
C PHE A 127 -2.52 8.83 -6.33
N MET A 128 -3.06 8.39 -5.20
CA MET A 128 -3.02 7.00 -4.74
C MET A 128 -4.45 6.45 -4.68
N ILE A 129 -4.70 5.30 -5.29
CA ILE A 129 -6.04 4.71 -5.40
C ILE A 129 -6.36 3.97 -4.09
N ARG A 130 -7.40 4.43 -3.40
CA ARG A 130 -7.92 3.79 -2.19
C ARG A 130 -8.91 2.68 -2.51
N LYS A 131 -9.80 2.93 -3.49
CA LYS A 131 -10.85 2.01 -3.91
C LYS A 131 -11.26 2.27 -5.35
N GLY A 132 -11.68 1.23 -6.04
CA GLY A 132 -12.08 1.30 -7.44
C GLY A 132 -10.90 1.11 -8.39
N GLU A 133 -11.12 1.42 -9.66
CA GLU A 133 -10.17 1.29 -10.76
C GLU A 133 -10.09 2.59 -11.56
N VAL A 134 -8.93 2.86 -12.13
CA VAL A 134 -8.67 4.04 -12.96
C VAL A 134 -8.16 3.57 -14.32
N ASP A 135 -8.79 4.06 -15.39
CA ASP A 135 -8.36 3.83 -16.76
C ASP A 135 -7.40 4.93 -17.22
N VAL A 136 -6.25 4.52 -17.76
CA VAL A 136 -5.32 5.41 -18.48
C VAL A 136 -5.62 5.28 -19.98
N VAL A 137 -6.02 6.38 -20.61
CA VAL A 137 -6.56 6.40 -21.97
C VAL A 137 -5.69 7.29 -22.86
N LEU A 138 -5.19 6.71 -23.95
CA LEU A 138 -4.54 7.45 -25.03
C LEU A 138 -5.50 7.61 -26.21
N LEU A 139 -5.33 8.70 -26.97
CA LEU A 139 -5.97 8.88 -28.25
C LEU A 139 -5.03 8.42 -29.37
N ASP A 140 -5.52 7.57 -30.23
CA ASP A 140 -4.80 7.20 -31.46
C ASP A 140 -4.78 8.34 -32.49
N ASN A 141 -4.09 8.12 -33.61
CA ASN A 141 -4.00 9.09 -34.70
C ASN A 141 -5.36 9.42 -35.35
N GLN A 142 -6.38 8.58 -35.15
CA GLN A 142 -7.77 8.77 -35.61
C GLN A 142 -8.68 9.36 -34.54
N LYS A 143 -8.12 9.73 -33.37
CA LYS A 143 -8.81 10.24 -32.18
C LYS A 143 -9.73 9.20 -31.49
N ASN A 144 -9.52 7.91 -31.71
CA ASN A 144 -10.20 6.89 -30.94
C ASN A 144 -9.54 6.75 -29.56
N GLU A 145 -10.34 6.49 -28.55
CA GLU A 145 -9.86 6.25 -27.20
C GLU A 145 -9.39 4.79 -27.04
N ASN A 146 -8.15 4.61 -26.61
CA ASN A 146 -7.58 3.31 -26.29
C ASN A 146 -7.18 3.28 -24.81
N VAL A 147 -7.78 2.38 -24.03
CA VAL A 147 -7.36 2.11 -22.65
C VAL A 147 -6.06 1.32 -22.71
N ILE A 148 -4.96 1.97 -22.33
CA ILE A 148 -3.62 1.37 -22.36
C ILE A 148 -3.21 0.74 -21.04
N SER A 149 -3.84 1.16 -19.93
CA SER A 149 -3.57 0.59 -18.60
C SER A 149 -4.78 0.77 -17.71
N ARG A 150 -4.97 -0.17 -16.79
CA ARG A 150 -5.99 -0.11 -15.76
C ARG A 150 -5.32 -0.25 -14.40
N LEU A 151 -5.44 0.77 -13.56
CA LEU A 151 -4.82 0.84 -12.25
C LEU A 151 -5.82 0.55 -11.15
N GLN A 152 -5.42 -0.19 -10.14
CA GLN A 152 -6.28 -0.69 -9.07
C GLN A 152 -5.93 -0.10 -7.69
N ALA A 153 -6.74 -0.41 -6.69
CA ALA A 153 -6.50 0.00 -5.32
C ALA A 153 -5.10 -0.40 -4.81
N GLY A 154 -4.38 0.57 -4.26
CA GLY A 154 -2.98 0.47 -3.82
C GLY A 154 -1.96 0.91 -4.86
N GLU A 155 -2.37 1.11 -6.12
CA GLU A 155 -1.54 1.73 -7.14
C GLU A 155 -1.68 3.26 -7.13
N PHE A 156 -0.85 3.94 -7.95
CA PHE A 156 -0.81 5.40 -8.02
C PHE A 156 -0.67 5.89 -9.45
N PHE A 157 -0.96 7.18 -9.67
CA PHE A 157 -0.80 7.85 -10.98
C PHE A 157 -0.51 9.35 -10.81
N GLY A 158 -0.16 10.01 -11.91
CA GLY A 158 0.24 11.43 -11.93
C GLY A 158 1.74 11.63 -11.70
N GLU A 159 2.49 10.60 -11.36
CA GLU A 159 3.92 10.66 -11.06
C GLU A 159 4.78 11.05 -12.26
N ILE A 160 4.38 10.67 -13.48
CA ILE A 160 5.17 10.88 -14.70
C ILE A 160 5.34 12.38 -14.94
N GLU A 161 4.24 13.11 -14.97
CA GLU A 161 4.23 14.54 -15.21
C GLU A 161 4.82 15.34 -14.04
N LEU A 162 4.64 14.84 -12.81
CA LEU A 162 5.23 15.45 -11.63
C LEU A 162 6.75 15.37 -11.63
N LEU A 163 7.33 14.25 -12.06
CA LEU A 163 8.78 14.03 -12.06
C LEU A 163 9.47 14.58 -13.30
N ARG A 164 8.84 14.46 -14.47
CA ARG A 164 9.42 14.93 -15.75
C ARG A 164 9.05 16.35 -16.10
N GLY A 165 7.99 16.87 -15.52
CA GLY A 165 7.37 18.12 -15.93
C GLY A 165 6.56 17.96 -17.22
N GLY A 166 5.91 19.03 -17.64
CA GLY A 166 5.08 19.06 -18.84
C GLY A 166 3.60 18.79 -18.55
N LYS A 167 2.87 18.59 -19.63
CA LYS A 167 1.43 18.33 -19.62
C LYS A 167 1.16 16.84 -19.77
N SER A 168 0.03 16.39 -19.26
CA SER A 168 -0.36 14.98 -19.43
C SER A 168 -0.58 14.63 -20.90
N ILE A 169 -0.02 13.51 -21.32
CA ILE A 169 -0.21 12.96 -22.67
C ILE A 169 -1.43 12.04 -22.76
N ALA A 170 -1.98 11.62 -21.61
CA ALA A 170 -3.09 10.71 -21.50
C ALA A 170 -4.26 11.36 -20.75
N ASN A 171 -5.48 10.88 -20.99
CA ASN A 171 -6.57 11.06 -20.05
C ASN A 171 -6.48 9.98 -18.98
N VAL A 172 -6.74 10.37 -17.73
CA VAL A 172 -6.90 9.42 -16.63
C VAL A 172 -8.30 9.62 -16.07
N ARG A 173 -9.11 8.56 -16.05
CA ARG A 173 -10.51 8.64 -15.63
C ARG A 173 -10.90 7.47 -14.72
N ALA A 174 -11.94 7.67 -13.92
CA ALA A 174 -12.55 6.59 -13.15
C ALA A 174 -13.07 5.49 -14.11
N GLY A 175 -12.96 4.24 -13.69
CA GLY A 175 -13.54 3.10 -14.41
C GLY A 175 -15.06 3.03 -14.29
N ASP A 176 -15.61 1.81 -14.34
CA ASP A 176 -17.07 1.57 -14.32
C ASP A 176 -17.72 1.77 -12.94
N GLN A 177 -16.92 1.96 -11.89
CA GLN A 177 -17.38 2.19 -10.53
C GLN A 177 -16.78 3.49 -9.98
N PRO A 178 -17.37 4.10 -8.94
CA PRO A 178 -16.79 5.25 -8.27
C PRO A 178 -15.39 4.94 -7.74
N VAL A 179 -14.48 5.90 -7.87
CA VAL A 179 -13.08 5.78 -7.44
C VAL A 179 -12.82 6.72 -6.28
N GLU A 180 -12.24 6.18 -5.21
CA GLU A 180 -11.75 6.94 -4.07
C GLU A 180 -10.23 7.03 -4.18
N VAL A 181 -9.68 8.24 -4.14
CA VAL A 181 -8.23 8.49 -4.20
C VAL A 181 -7.77 9.38 -3.06
N LEU A 182 -6.51 9.23 -2.69
CA LEU A 182 -5.77 10.19 -1.90
C LEU A 182 -4.93 11.05 -2.86
N ALA A 183 -5.12 12.36 -2.80
CA ALA A 183 -4.41 13.34 -3.61
C ALA A 183 -3.35 14.05 -2.76
N LEU A 184 -2.09 13.91 -3.13
CA LEU A 184 -0.96 14.56 -2.48
C LEU A 184 -0.50 15.74 -3.33
N PRO A 185 -0.44 16.99 -2.81
CA PRO A 185 -0.02 18.15 -3.57
C PRO A 185 1.38 17.98 -4.19
N ARG A 186 1.56 18.46 -5.42
CA ARG A 186 2.82 18.39 -6.18
C ARG A 186 4.04 18.83 -5.37
N ALA A 187 3.93 19.97 -4.66
CA ALA A 187 5.05 20.52 -3.91
C ALA A 187 5.56 19.57 -2.83
N ASP A 188 4.65 18.93 -2.09
CA ASP A 188 4.97 17.99 -1.02
C ASP A 188 5.52 16.68 -1.58
N PHE A 189 4.92 16.16 -2.66
CA PHE A 189 5.44 14.99 -3.36
C PHE A 189 6.90 15.21 -3.81
N ILE A 190 7.18 16.28 -4.55
CA ILE A 190 8.52 16.57 -5.08
C ILE A 190 9.53 16.79 -3.94
N ARG A 191 9.15 17.50 -2.87
CA ARG A 191 10.03 17.70 -1.71
C ARG A 191 10.46 16.37 -1.11
N VAL A 192 9.50 15.50 -0.80
CA VAL A 192 9.80 14.20 -0.16
C VAL A 192 10.56 13.25 -1.08
N ILE A 193 10.27 13.25 -2.39
CA ILE A 193 11.05 12.45 -3.35
C ILE A 193 12.51 12.90 -3.37
N ASN A 194 12.78 14.20 -3.33
CA ASN A 194 14.15 14.73 -3.27
C ASN A 194 14.88 14.36 -1.95
N GLU A 195 14.14 14.19 -0.86
CA GLU A 195 14.68 13.77 0.45
C GLU A 195 14.83 12.25 0.60
N SER A 196 14.25 11.45 -0.31
CA SER A 196 14.22 9.98 -0.23
C SER A 196 14.73 9.32 -1.53
N PRO A 197 16.05 9.20 -1.73
CA PRO A 197 16.63 8.62 -2.95
C PRO A 197 16.10 7.21 -3.27
N ILE A 198 15.86 6.38 -2.26
CA ILE A 198 15.32 5.02 -2.44
C ILE A 198 13.92 5.06 -3.04
N THR A 199 13.07 5.97 -2.54
CA THR A 199 11.70 6.16 -3.06
C THR A 199 11.75 6.75 -4.47
N ALA A 200 12.62 7.72 -4.72
CA ALA A 200 12.84 8.31 -6.03
C ALA A 200 13.25 7.26 -7.07
N GLU A 201 14.19 6.37 -6.73
CA GLU A 201 14.61 5.28 -7.60
C GLU A 201 13.47 4.28 -7.87
N ALA A 202 12.72 3.89 -6.83
CA ALA A 202 11.60 2.96 -6.96
C ALA A 202 10.50 3.51 -7.89
N ILE A 203 10.10 4.77 -7.69
CA ILE A 203 9.11 5.43 -8.55
C ILE A 203 9.67 5.63 -9.96
N GLY A 204 10.95 6.01 -10.09
CA GLY A 204 11.62 6.17 -11.37
C GLY A 204 11.60 4.90 -12.23
N LYS A 205 11.78 3.73 -11.64
CA LYS A 205 11.65 2.43 -12.32
C LYS A 205 10.22 2.20 -12.83
N ILE A 206 9.22 2.48 -12.00
CA ILE A 206 7.81 2.35 -12.40
C ILE A 206 7.48 3.31 -13.55
N VAL A 207 7.93 4.56 -13.47
CA VAL A 207 7.79 5.55 -14.55
C VAL A 207 8.39 5.04 -15.85
N GLN A 208 9.62 4.48 -15.80
CA GLN A 208 10.27 3.96 -17.01
C GLN A 208 9.48 2.81 -17.61
N THR A 209 9.06 1.83 -16.82
CA THR A 209 8.23 0.71 -17.29
C THR A 209 6.94 1.20 -17.96
N ARG A 210 6.22 2.13 -17.33
CA ARG A 210 4.97 2.68 -17.90
C ARG A 210 5.18 3.46 -19.19
N LEU A 211 6.34 4.09 -19.35
CA LEU A 211 6.67 4.79 -20.60
C LEU A 211 7.02 3.83 -21.73
N ASP A 212 7.75 2.76 -21.42
CA ASP A 212 8.10 1.72 -22.41
C ASP A 212 6.82 1.00 -22.91
N GLU A 213 5.87 0.72 -22.01
CA GLU A 213 4.56 0.14 -22.37
C GLU A 213 3.76 1.07 -23.31
N ARG A 214 3.84 2.39 -23.13
CA ARG A 214 3.18 3.38 -23.97
C ARG A 214 3.79 3.45 -25.39
N GLN A 215 5.11 3.27 -25.53
CA GLN A 215 5.79 3.30 -26.82
C GLN A 215 5.51 2.06 -27.70
N ILE A 216 5.09 0.95 -27.11
CA ILE A 216 4.73 -0.28 -27.81
C ILE A 216 3.29 -0.21 -28.36
N SER A 217 2.49 0.72 -27.87
CA SER A 217 1.06 0.89 -28.23
C SER A 217 0.83 1.94 -29.34
N ASP A 218 1.88 2.60 -29.82
CA ASP A 218 1.92 3.50 -30.98
C ASP A 218 2.41 2.74 -32.25
#